data_87460b26c48b7b140acf74b4b6c3b6ac
#
_entry.id   87460b26c48b7b140acf74b4b6c3b6ac
#
_cell.length_a   1.000
_cell.length_b   1.000
_cell.length_c   1.000
_cell.angle_alpha   90.00
_cell.angle_beta   90.00
_cell.angle_gamma   90.00
#
_symmetry.space_group_name_H-M   'P 1'
#
loop_
_entity.id
_entity.type
_entity.pdbx_description
1 polymer ?
#
loop_
_entity_poly.entity_id
_entity_poly.type
_entity_poly.pdbx_seq_one_letter_code
_entity_poly.pdbx_strand_id
1 'polypeptide(L)'
;MLRGSLRSMSEHNYRPRGGGRSQGFSSIPSTQQAHSAGSQGGAHANHGGHGESGGHFDLAQSALDDMHAAGFKPEFGPGVEEQTAAIEKALAQLTPGPGVEDLWGLGWSSIDNDTSRDLDQIEVAERVAGGVKLWVAIGDVAAAVEKGSPIDQHAQAQTQTIYTAVKNFPMLPLELSTGVTSLNESGDRQAVMMTFTVGPDGEMLEEGVSLALVRNRAQLAYSRVGPWLENTAGGVVDDDVTSLRSDSAREHAADESMTSVGALGKDWLVEQLKMQDEAAQALHAARVKRGALEFHKSEADPVVVDGRVISVSEAIQNRAMNLIEDLMVAANGVMARALRKGGRSGLQRVVKVPVRWDRIVALAAEHGITLPAVPNSVMLNDFLEVQRRVDSVHYPDLAVAVIKLMGPGEYMLMRPDDDPTGHFGLAARDYTHSTAPNRRFPDLVTQRVLHAMAHGEPAPYSDADLTAIAAHCNDADKALRKIERTMQKRVAAVAMASHLGEVFAGVVTGSSDKGVYVRVIQPPFEGRVIQGEQGLDVGDRVTVKLLHTDPARAFIDFAKVGMRAVGPSAGNASPAAGH
;
A
#
# COMPACT_ATOMS: atom_id res chain seq x y z
N MET A 1 3.74 -1.92 9.63
CA MET A 1 4.39 -1.35 8.45
C MET A 1 3.96 -2.01 7.13
N LEU A 2 3.20 -3.06 7.14
CA LEU A 2 2.57 -3.65 5.93
C LEU A 2 1.41 -2.80 5.38
N ARG A 3 0.80 -1.97 6.19
CA ARG A 3 -0.40 -1.18 5.87
C ARG A 3 -0.18 0.03 4.95
N GLY A 4 1.06 0.41 4.69
CA GLY A 4 1.36 1.53 3.79
C GLY A 4 1.39 1.18 2.30
N SER A 5 1.25 -0.08 1.91
CA SER A 5 1.36 -0.52 0.52
C SER A 5 0.03 -0.85 -0.16
N LEU A 6 -1.10 -0.70 0.55
CA LEU A 6 -2.44 -0.89 -0.02
C LEU A 6 -3.11 0.43 -0.39
N ARG A 7 -2.34 1.51 -0.55
CA ARG A 7 -2.92 2.82 -0.88
C ARG A 7 -3.41 2.88 -2.32
N SER A 8 -4.60 3.43 -2.39
CA SER A 8 -5.39 3.66 -3.59
C SER A 8 -4.58 4.28 -4.72
N MET A 9 -4.64 3.66 -5.86
CA MET A 9 -4.29 4.25 -7.12
C MET A 9 -5.48 5.04 -7.61
N SER A 10 -5.52 6.34 -7.35
CA SER A 10 -6.45 7.19 -8.10
C SER A 10 -5.88 7.39 -9.50
N GLU A 11 -6.28 6.55 -10.44
CA GLU A 11 -5.98 6.77 -11.84
C GLU A 11 -6.82 7.90 -12.42
N HIS A 12 -6.16 8.72 -13.22
CA HIS A 12 -6.81 9.76 -14.00
C HIS A 12 -7.78 9.15 -15.00
N ASN A 13 -9.05 9.50 -14.88
CA ASN A 13 -10.07 9.26 -15.88
C ASN A 13 -9.71 10.00 -17.18
N TYR A 14 -9.06 9.31 -18.11
CA TYR A 14 -8.99 9.74 -19.50
C TYR A 14 -10.30 9.32 -20.17
N ARG A 15 -11.27 10.23 -20.27
CA ARG A 15 -12.43 10.04 -21.14
C ARG A 15 -12.06 10.45 -22.55
N PRO A 16 -12.10 9.57 -23.56
CA PRO A 16 -12.09 9.98 -24.95
C PRO A 16 -13.47 10.55 -25.29
N ARG A 17 -13.54 11.84 -25.58
CA ARG A 17 -14.70 12.41 -26.25
C ARG A 17 -14.72 11.89 -27.68
N GLY A 18 -15.72 11.07 -27.98
CA GLY A 18 -16.01 10.59 -29.31
C GLY A 18 -16.62 11.66 -30.20
N GLY A 19 -16.26 11.57 -31.49
CA GLY A 19 -17.15 11.85 -32.63
C GLY A 19 -17.01 13.18 -33.32
N GLY A 20 -16.46 13.14 -34.56
CA GLY A 20 -16.68 14.19 -35.53
C GLY A 20 -15.72 14.17 -36.73
N ARG A 21 -16.07 13.31 -37.72
CA ARG A 21 -15.87 13.40 -39.19
C ARG A 21 -14.70 14.19 -39.79
N SER A 22 -13.86 13.41 -40.46
CA SER A 22 -13.25 13.58 -41.82
C SER A 22 -13.23 14.96 -42.50
N GLN A 23 -12.04 15.40 -42.89
CA GLN A 23 -11.68 15.65 -44.28
C GLN A 23 -10.18 15.98 -44.38
N GLY A 24 -9.56 15.49 -45.40
CA GLY A 24 -8.19 15.32 -45.69
C GLY A 24 -7.45 16.53 -46.29
N PHE A 25 -6.24 16.17 -46.83
CA PHE A 25 -5.22 16.89 -47.60
C PHE A 25 -4.03 17.37 -46.75
N SER A 26 -2.95 16.70 -46.89
CA SER A 26 -1.86 16.64 -47.87
C SER A 26 -0.62 17.46 -47.47
N SER A 27 0.51 16.75 -47.53
CA SER A 27 1.85 17.15 -47.93
C SER A 27 2.74 18.01 -47.04
N ILE A 28 3.85 17.37 -46.72
CA ILE A 28 5.21 17.76 -46.35
C ILE A 28 5.78 18.89 -47.29
N PRO A 29 6.78 19.72 -46.90
CA PRO A 29 8.14 19.24 -46.77
C PRO A 29 9.06 19.90 -45.70
N SER A 30 10.12 19.15 -45.41
CA SER A 30 11.42 19.42 -44.79
C SER A 30 12.16 20.69 -45.20
N THR A 31 13.02 21.22 -44.29
CA THR A 31 14.43 21.61 -44.46
C THR A 31 14.94 22.25 -43.18
N GLN A 32 15.93 21.70 -42.49
CA GLN A 32 17.40 21.78 -42.54
C GLN A 32 18.06 23.11 -42.06
N GLN A 33 19.01 22.86 -41.12
CA GLN A 33 20.27 23.57 -40.87
C GLN A 33 20.25 24.89 -40.07
N ALA A 34 20.98 25.06 -39.03
CA ALA A 34 22.33 24.79 -38.49
C ALA A 34 23.06 26.11 -38.18
N HIS A 35 23.99 26.04 -37.21
CA HIS A 35 25.06 26.96 -36.78
C HIS A 35 24.75 27.91 -35.64
N SER A 36 25.37 27.76 -34.51
CA SER A 36 26.72 27.72 -33.97
C SER A 36 27.11 29.03 -33.24
N ALA A 37 27.91 28.83 -32.21
CA ALA A 37 28.74 29.78 -31.45
C ALA A 37 28.03 30.67 -30.43
N GLY A 38 28.26 30.55 -29.11
CA GLY A 38 29.50 30.62 -28.37
C GLY A 38 29.64 31.97 -27.69
N SER A 39 29.53 32.05 -26.36
CA SER A 39 30.52 32.75 -25.56
C SER A 39 30.10 32.84 -24.06
N GLN A 40 31.13 32.79 -23.27
CA GLN A 40 31.23 32.82 -21.80
C GLN A 40 30.75 34.12 -21.17
N GLY A 41 30.33 34.01 -19.89
CA GLY A 41 30.61 35.09 -18.97
C GLY A 41 29.56 35.37 -17.90
N GLY A 42 29.93 35.18 -16.62
CA GLY A 42 29.54 36.11 -15.58
C GLY A 42 28.43 35.70 -14.64
N ALA A 43 28.82 35.19 -13.47
CA ALA A 43 27.99 35.12 -12.27
C ALA A 43 27.55 36.53 -11.82
N HIS A 44 26.26 36.71 -11.57
CA HIS A 44 25.76 37.66 -10.58
C HIS A 44 24.46 37.14 -9.97
N ALA A 45 24.51 36.89 -8.67
CA ALA A 45 23.35 36.69 -7.85
C ALA A 45 22.47 37.96 -7.88
N ASN A 46 21.22 37.81 -8.21
CA ASN A 46 20.25 38.88 -8.00
C ASN A 46 19.03 38.32 -7.28
N HIS A 47 18.89 38.70 -6.02
CA HIS A 47 17.65 38.59 -5.27
C HIS A 47 16.64 39.57 -5.89
N GLY A 48 15.60 39.06 -6.49
CA GLY A 48 14.55 39.88 -7.10
C GLY A 48 13.19 39.23 -6.96
N GLY A 49 12.37 39.86 -6.11
CA GLY A 49 10.94 40.06 -6.18
C GLY A 49 10.06 38.86 -6.60
N HIS A 50 9.39 38.24 -5.62
CA HIS A 50 8.24 37.40 -5.89
C HIS A 50 7.07 38.24 -6.37
N GLY A 51 6.84 38.24 -7.69
CA GLY A 51 5.56 38.61 -8.28
C GLY A 51 4.60 37.44 -8.11
N GLU A 52 3.43 37.69 -7.51
CA GLU A 52 2.30 36.79 -7.45
C GLU A 52 1.78 36.51 -8.87
N SER A 53 2.30 35.45 -9.49
CA SER A 53 1.59 34.78 -10.58
C SER A 53 1.06 33.47 -9.99
N GLY A 54 -0.26 33.34 -9.90
CA GLY A 54 -0.95 32.13 -9.43
C GLY A 54 -0.69 30.92 -10.32
N GLY A 55 0.57 30.48 -10.38
CA GLY A 55 1.00 29.25 -11.04
C GLY A 55 0.64 28.07 -10.14
N HIS A 56 -0.16 27.17 -10.67
CA HIS A 56 -0.48 25.90 -10.02
C HIS A 56 0.82 25.12 -9.77
N PHE A 57 1.10 24.73 -8.51
CA PHE A 57 2.28 23.92 -8.18
C PHE A 57 2.15 22.53 -8.80
N ASP A 58 3.13 22.14 -9.62
CA ASP A 58 3.15 20.85 -10.29
C ASP A 58 3.69 19.77 -9.34
N LEU A 59 2.74 19.04 -8.73
CA LEU A 59 3.05 17.94 -7.82
C LEU A 59 3.71 16.76 -8.56
N ALA A 60 3.35 16.50 -9.83
CA ALA A 60 3.89 15.37 -10.58
C ALA A 60 5.35 15.62 -10.97
N GLN A 61 5.67 16.83 -11.45
CA GLN A 61 7.05 17.22 -11.71
C GLN A 61 7.89 17.25 -10.44
N SER A 62 7.32 17.76 -9.34
CA SER A 62 7.99 17.78 -8.04
C SER A 62 8.31 16.38 -7.51
N ALA A 63 7.43 15.39 -7.72
CA ALA A 63 7.70 14.00 -7.39
C ALA A 63 8.86 13.42 -8.22
N LEU A 64 8.88 13.71 -9.52
CA LEU A 64 9.95 13.29 -10.42
C LEU A 64 11.31 13.90 -10.02
N ASP A 65 11.32 15.19 -9.70
CA ASP A 65 12.52 15.87 -9.23
C ASP A 65 13.07 15.27 -7.92
N ASP A 66 12.18 14.92 -6.98
CA ASP A 66 12.57 14.25 -5.74
C ASP A 66 13.14 12.84 -6.00
N MET A 67 12.59 12.09 -6.96
CA MET A 67 13.11 10.79 -7.39
C MET A 67 14.53 10.92 -7.92
N HIS A 68 14.77 11.84 -8.86
CA HIS A 68 16.10 12.11 -9.42
C HIS A 68 17.08 12.61 -8.36
N ALA A 69 16.66 13.51 -7.47
CA ALA A 69 17.49 14.02 -6.38
C ALA A 69 17.89 12.93 -5.38
N ALA A 70 17.09 11.89 -5.24
CA ALA A 70 17.39 10.72 -4.42
C ALA A 70 18.22 9.65 -5.15
N GLY A 71 18.55 9.85 -6.43
CA GLY A 71 19.38 8.97 -7.25
C GLY A 71 18.60 7.88 -8.01
N PHE A 72 17.27 7.91 -7.98
CA PHE A 72 16.45 7.01 -8.79
C PHE A 72 16.38 7.47 -10.25
N LYS A 73 16.13 6.52 -11.14
CA LYS A 73 15.91 6.73 -12.57
C LYS A 73 14.58 6.08 -12.95
N PRO A 74 13.46 6.76 -12.73
CA PRO A 74 12.14 6.17 -12.96
C PRO A 74 11.78 5.97 -14.42
N GLU A 75 12.58 6.50 -15.35
CA GLU A 75 12.42 6.28 -16.77
C GLU A 75 13.04 4.93 -17.19
N PHE A 76 12.33 4.20 -18.02
CA PHE A 76 12.83 2.93 -18.56
C PHE A 76 14.00 3.15 -19.53
N GLY A 77 15.05 2.34 -19.36
CA GLY A 77 16.24 2.39 -20.19
C GLY A 77 16.10 1.68 -21.55
N PRO A 78 17.16 1.73 -22.37
CA PRO A 78 17.18 1.05 -23.66
C PRO A 78 16.91 -0.46 -23.56
N GLY A 79 16.21 -1.02 -24.54
CA GLY A 79 15.88 -2.45 -24.62
C GLY A 79 14.66 -2.89 -23.79
N VAL A 80 14.12 -2.02 -22.93
CA VAL A 80 12.93 -2.35 -22.12
C VAL A 80 11.71 -2.49 -23.01
N GLU A 81 11.48 -1.56 -23.93
CA GLU A 81 10.33 -1.61 -24.86
C GLU A 81 10.34 -2.86 -25.74
N GLU A 82 11.51 -3.20 -26.33
CA GLU A 82 11.68 -4.40 -27.14
C GLU A 82 11.43 -5.68 -26.33
N GLN A 83 11.97 -5.74 -25.12
CA GLN A 83 11.76 -6.86 -24.21
C GLN A 83 10.28 -6.98 -23.82
N THR A 84 9.60 -5.88 -23.51
CA THR A 84 8.17 -5.85 -23.17
C THR A 84 7.34 -6.45 -24.30
N ALA A 85 7.52 -5.99 -25.53
CA ALA A 85 6.81 -6.50 -26.69
C ALA A 85 7.08 -8.00 -26.94
N ALA A 86 8.30 -8.47 -26.69
CA ALA A 86 8.64 -9.89 -26.80
C ALA A 86 7.92 -10.74 -25.74
N ILE A 87 7.84 -10.24 -24.49
CA ILE A 87 7.14 -10.91 -23.39
C ILE A 87 5.62 -10.97 -23.66
N GLU A 88 5.00 -9.86 -24.05
CA GLU A 88 3.56 -9.83 -24.40
C GLU A 88 3.24 -10.87 -25.47
N LYS A 89 4.06 -10.96 -26.52
CA LYS A 89 3.89 -11.93 -27.58
C LYS A 89 4.06 -13.38 -27.09
N ALA A 90 5.03 -13.63 -26.20
CA ALA A 90 5.28 -14.98 -25.65
C ALA A 90 4.14 -15.44 -24.75
N LEU A 91 3.54 -14.52 -23.97
CA LEU A 91 2.47 -14.83 -23.02
C LEU A 91 1.06 -14.71 -23.62
N ALA A 92 0.92 -14.36 -24.90
CA ALA A 92 -0.39 -14.26 -25.57
C ALA A 92 -1.16 -15.58 -25.65
N GLN A 93 -0.45 -16.72 -25.59
CA GLN A 93 -1.05 -18.07 -25.60
C GLN A 93 -0.29 -18.94 -24.60
N LEU A 94 -0.94 -19.19 -23.47
CA LEU A 94 -0.39 -20.01 -22.39
C LEU A 94 -0.90 -21.45 -22.49
N THR A 95 0.00 -22.40 -22.27
CA THR A 95 -0.32 -23.82 -22.10
C THR A 95 0.45 -24.33 -20.89
N PRO A 96 -0.11 -25.28 -20.09
CA PRO A 96 0.62 -25.86 -18.97
C PRO A 96 1.92 -26.52 -19.45
N GLY A 97 3.05 -26.04 -18.91
CA GLY A 97 4.36 -26.66 -19.09
C GLY A 97 4.63 -27.78 -18.08
N PRO A 98 5.74 -28.51 -18.20
CA PRO A 98 6.15 -29.49 -17.21
C PRO A 98 6.26 -28.84 -15.80
N GLY A 99 5.61 -29.46 -14.80
CA GLY A 99 5.63 -28.95 -13.41
C GLY A 99 4.70 -27.77 -13.15
N VAL A 100 3.88 -27.35 -14.12
CA VAL A 100 2.87 -26.29 -13.96
C VAL A 100 1.49 -26.93 -13.87
N GLU A 101 0.77 -26.67 -12.79
CA GLU A 101 -0.58 -27.18 -12.56
C GLU A 101 -1.61 -26.42 -13.41
N ASP A 102 -2.58 -27.16 -13.99
CA ASP A 102 -3.71 -26.56 -14.69
C ASP A 102 -4.86 -26.31 -13.70
N LEU A 103 -4.98 -25.05 -13.25
CA LEU A 103 -5.96 -24.64 -12.25
C LEU A 103 -6.90 -23.53 -12.73
N TRP A 104 -6.92 -23.23 -14.02
CA TRP A 104 -7.81 -22.21 -14.57
C TRP A 104 -9.30 -22.56 -14.47
N GLY A 105 -9.64 -23.84 -14.20
CA GLY A 105 -11.00 -24.29 -13.96
C GLY A 105 -11.58 -23.92 -12.59
N LEU A 106 -10.73 -23.52 -11.63
CA LEU A 106 -11.18 -23.13 -10.30
C LEU A 106 -11.89 -21.76 -10.29
N GLY A 107 -12.70 -21.55 -9.28
CA GLY A 107 -13.43 -20.29 -9.06
C GLY A 107 -12.55 -19.23 -8.37
N TRP A 108 -11.56 -18.71 -9.03
CA TRP A 108 -10.67 -17.68 -8.52
C TRP A 108 -11.35 -16.32 -8.44
N SER A 109 -11.09 -15.56 -7.38
CA SER A 109 -11.51 -14.16 -7.25
C SER A 109 -10.37 -13.31 -6.69
N SER A 110 -10.37 -12.01 -7.01
CA SER A 110 -9.49 -11.01 -6.39
C SER A 110 -10.32 -9.97 -5.65
N ILE A 111 -9.75 -9.37 -4.61
CA ILE A 111 -10.32 -8.20 -3.93
C ILE A 111 -9.22 -7.15 -3.86
N ASP A 112 -9.43 -5.97 -4.49
CA ASP A 112 -8.47 -4.88 -4.52
C ASP A 112 -9.19 -3.52 -4.50
N ASN A 113 -8.50 -2.40 -4.76
CA ASN A 113 -9.15 -1.10 -4.91
C ASN A 113 -10.00 -1.06 -6.19
N ASP A 114 -11.00 -0.18 -6.23
CA ASP A 114 -11.95 -0.05 -7.34
C ASP A 114 -11.27 0.16 -8.71
N THR A 115 -10.14 0.87 -8.71
CA THR A 115 -9.42 1.27 -9.92
C THR A 115 -8.11 0.50 -10.14
N SER A 116 -7.79 -0.48 -9.30
CA SER A 116 -6.55 -1.28 -9.44
C SER A 116 -6.54 -2.07 -10.73
N ARG A 117 -5.37 -2.06 -11.40
CA ARG A 117 -5.11 -2.82 -12.63
C ARG A 117 -3.91 -3.74 -12.51
N ASP A 118 -3.05 -3.51 -11.53
CA ASP A 118 -1.87 -4.32 -11.19
C ASP A 118 -2.23 -5.35 -10.10
N LEU A 119 -3.09 -6.30 -10.47
CA LEU A 119 -3.60 -7.31 -9.54
C LEU A 119 -2.52 -8.36 -9.29
N ASP A 120 -1.96 -8.34 -8.10
CA ASP A 120 -0.90 -9.27 -7.69
C ASP A 120 -1.45 -10.64 -7.28
N GLN A 121 -2.69 -10.73 -6.74
CA GLN A 121 -3.21 -11.93 -6.08
C GLN A 121 -4.65 -12.28 -6.49
N ILE A 122 -4.97 -13.58 -6.47
CA ILE A 122 -6.31 -14.16 -6.52
C ILE A 122 -6.41 -15.33 -5.54
N GLU A 123 -7.60 -15.58 -5.01
CA GLU A 123 -7.85 -16.59 -4.00
C GLU A 123 -9.02 -17.51 -4.39
N VAL A 124 -8.93 -18.76 -3.93
CA VAL A 124 -10.06 -19.70 -3.92
C VAL A 124 -10.04 -20.51 -2.62
N ALA A 125 -11.21 -20.84 -2.10
CA ALA A 125 -11.39 -21.59 -0.87
C ALA A 125 -12.26 -22.82 -1.08
N GLU A 126 -11.99 -23.87 -0.31
CA GLU A 126 -12.78 -25.11 -0.30
C GLU A 126 -12.95 -25.61 1.13
N ARG A 127 -14.16 -26.06 1.47
CA ARG A 127 -14.41 -26.70 2.75
C ARG A 127 -13.85 -28.13 2.73
N VAL A 128 -12.95 -28.43 3.66
CA VAL A 128 -12.32 -29.75 3.81
C VAL A 128 -12.51 -30.30 5.22
N ALA A 129 -12.22 -31.60 5.40
CA ALA A 129 -12.19 -32.17 6.73
C ALA A 129 -11.08 -31.47 7.56
N GLY A 130 -11.47 -30.78 8.62
CA GLY A 130 -10.53 -30.07 9.50
C GLY A 130 -10.44 -28.57 9.29
N GLY A 131 -11.13 -27.97 8.31
CA GLY A 131 -11.13 -26.53 8.14
C GLY A 131 -11.46 -26.02 6.75
N VAL A 132 -10.79 -24.94 6.37
CA VAL A 132 -10.88 -24.31 5.05
C VAL A 132 -9.52 -24.42 4.35
N LYS A 133 -9.49 -25.11 3.23
CA LYS A 133 -8.33 -25.13 2.35
C LYS A 133 -8.35 -23.89 1.46
N LEU A 134 -7.21 -23.22 1.39
CA LEU A 134 -7.00 -22.03 0.58
C LEU A 134 -5.95 -22.29 -0.48
N TRP A 135 -6.18 -21.73 -1.65
CA TRP A 135 -5.22 -21.51 -2.72
C TRP A 135 -5.08 -20.00 -2.90
N VAL A 136 -3.87 -19.52 -2.77
CA VAL A 136 -3.51 -18.12 -3.03
C VAL A 136 -2.55 -18.12 -4.19
N ALA A 137 -2.95 -17.54 -5.31
CA ALA A 137 -2.13 -17.46 -6.51
C ALA A 137 -1.63 -16.03 -6.69
N ILE A 138 -0.32 -15.88 -6.94
CA ILE A 138 0.38 -14.61 -7.16
C ILE A 138 0.89 -14.59 -8.60
N GLY A 139 0.71 -13.48 -9.30
CA GLY A 139 1.21 -13.33 -10.66
C GLY A 139 2.69 -13.73 -10.80
N ASP A 140 3.01 -14.58 -11.74
CA ASP A 140 4.36 -15.10 -11.92
C ASP A 140 5.20 -14.16 -12.80
N VAL A 141 5.76 -13.13 -12.17
CA VAL A 141 6.65 -12.18 -12.85
C VAL A 141 8.00 -12.81 -13.19
N ALA A 142 8.44 -13.82 -12.43
CA ALA A 142 9.73 -14.48 -12.67
C ALA A 142 9.73 -15.31 -13.98
N ALA A 143 8.56 -15.82 -14.39
CA ALA A 143 8.41 -16.48 -15.70
C ALA A 143 8.51 -15.49 -16.87
N ALA A 144 8.18 -14.21 -16.64
CA ALA A 144 8.20 -13.16 -17.67
C ALA A 144 9.52 -12.40 -17.72
N VAL A 145 10.11 -12.07 -16.58
CA VAL A 145 11.27 -11.18 -16.47
C VAL A 145 12.52 -11.96 -16.09
N GLU A 146 13.37 -12.20 -17.06
CA GLU A 146 14.63 -12.92 -16.89
C GLU A 146 15.64 -12.11 -16.08
N LYS A 147 16.39 -12.79 -15.18
CA LYS A 147 17.47 -12.16 -14.38
C LYS A 147 18.54 -11.55 -15.30
N GLY A 148 18.90 -10.29 -15.04
CA GLY A 148 19.91 -9.57 -15.78
C GLY A 148 19.42 -8.91 -17.06
N SER A 149 18.16 -9.10 -17.43
CA SER A 149 17.53 -8.43 -18.58
C SER A 149 17.36 -6.92 -18.35
N PRO A 150 17.11 -6.12 -19.41
CA PRO A 150 16.87 -4.67 -19.27
C PRO A 150 15.77 -4.32 -18.26
N ILE A 151 14.65 -5.05 -18.27
CA ILE A 151 13.56 -4.85 -17.29
C ILE A 151 14.01 -5.21 -15.88
N ASP A 152 14.73 -6.31 -15.70
CA ASP A 152 15.27 -6.72 -14.40
C ASP A 152 16.26 -5.70 -13.83
N GLN A 153 17.14 -5.15 -14.66
CA GLN A 153 18.09 -4.12 -14.25
C GLN A 153 17.38 -2.84 -13.77
N HIS A 154 16.30 -2.44 -14.44
CA HIS A 154 15.46 -1.33 -14.00
C HIS A 154 14.76 -1.65 -12.67
N ALA A 155 14.12 -2.84 -12.58
CA ALA A 155 13.43 -3.28 -11.37
C ALA A 155 14.37 -3.36 -10.17
N GLN A 156 15.59 -3.87 -10.35
CA GLN A 156 16.62 -3.90 -9.32
C GLN A 156 17.04 -2.50 -8.87
N ALA A 157 17.23 -1.57 -9.81
CA ALA A 157 17.64 -0.20 -9.50
C ALA A 157 16.53 0.57 -8.77
N GLN A 158 15.27 0.39 -9.17
CA GLN A 158 14.11 1.06 -8.60
C GLN A 158 13.63 0.40 -7.29
N THR A 159 13.81 -0.91 -7.16
CA THR A 159 13.42 -1.79 -6.04
C THR A 159 11.92 -1.94 -5.78
N GLN A 160 11.11 -0.96 -6.08
CA GLN A 160 9.65 -1.04 -5.97
C GLN A 160 8.93 0.04 -6.79
N THR A 161 7.68 -0.19 -7.10
CA THR A 161 6.77 0.85 -7.61
C THR A 161 6.50 1.88 -6.52
N ILE A 162 6.59 3.16 -6.86
CA ILE A 162 6.29 4.25 -5.95
C ILE A 162 4.95 4.86 -6.34
N TYR A 163 4.05 4.88 -5.37
CA TYR A 163 2.73 5.46 -5.50
C TYR A 163 2.71 6.84 -4.86
N THR A 164 2.44 7.86 -5.68
CA THR A 164 2.12 9.19 -5.17
C THR A 164 0.68 9.54 -5.53
N ALA A 165 0.09 10.50 -4.85
CA ALA A 165 -1.29 10.89 -5.11
C ALA A 165 -1.54 11.37 -6.55
N VAL A 166 -0.49 11.75 -7.30
CA VAL A 166 -0.61 12.40 -8.60
C VAL A 166 0.13 11.69 -9.74
N LYS A 167 1.11 10.84 -9.41
CA LYS A 167 1.91 10.09 -10.40
C LYS A 167 2.51 8.85 -9.77
N ASN A 168 2.38 7.73 -10.46
CA ASN A 168 3.06 6.49 -10.08
C ASN A 168 4.36 6.34 -10.87
N PHE A 169 5.37 5.76 -10.24
CA PHE A 169 6.64 5.40 -10.86
C PHE A 169 6.75 3.87 -10.81
N PRO A 170 6.35 3.18 -11.88
CA PRO A 170 6.27 1.72 -11.88
C PRO A 170 7.65 1.08 -11.89
N MET A 171 7.79 -0.04 -11.17
CA MET A 171 8.99 -0.89 -11.19
C MET A 171 9.12 -1.67 -12.50
N LEU A 172 8.00 -2.07 -13.07
CA LEU A 172 7.90 -2.79 -14.34
C LEU A 172 7.11 -1.96 -15.35
N PRO A 173 7.31 -2.13 -16.68
CA PRO A 173 6.44 -1.55 -17.69
C PRO A 173 4.96 -1.85 -17.41
N LEU A 174 4.10 -0.87 -17.67
CA LEU A 174 2.67 -1.00 -17.38
C LEU A 174 2.02 -2.15 -18.17
N GLU A 175 2.48 -2.41 -19.39
CA GLU A 175 2.05 -3.52 -20.23
C GLU A 175 2.27 -4.88 -19.55
N LEU A 176 3.28 -4.98 -18.68
CA LEU A 176 3.49 -6.15 -17.82
C LEU A 176 2.65 -6.05 -16.55
N SER A 177 2.93 -5.04 -15.70
CA SER A 177 2.38 -4.98 -14.34
C SER A 177 0.86 -4.79 -14.28
N THR A 178 0.25 -4.16 -15.28
CA THR A 178 -1.22 -4.03 -15.41
C THR A 178 -1.81 -4.90 -16.53
N GLY A 179 -0.97 -5.59 -17.29
CA GLY A 179 -1.31 -6.41 -18.45
C GLY A 179 -1.04 -7.89 -18.24
N VAL A 180 0.03 -8.40 -18.84
CA VAL A 180 0.25 -9.86 -18.96
C VAL A 180 0.67 -10.55 -17.67
N THR A 181 1.21 -9.84 -16.68
CA THR A 181 1.54 -10.39 -15.35
C THR A 181 0.52 -10.00 -14.27
N SER A 182 -0.46 -9.15 -14.60
CA SER A 182 -1.59 -8.85 -13.73
C SER A 182 -2.66 -9.93 -13.82
N LEU A 183 -3.21 -10.36 -12.68
CA LEU A 183 -4.25 -11.36 -12.58
C LEU A 183 -5.64 -10.79 -12.88
N ASN A 184 -5.76 -10.06 -14.00
CA ASN A 184 -6.99 -9.45 -14.46
C ASN A 184 -8.10 -10.48 -14.76
N GLU A 185 -9.36 -10.08 -14.60
CA GLU A 185 -10.51 -10.95 -14.84
C GLU A 185 -10.51 -11.50 -16.28
N SER A 186 -10.85 -12.79 -16.42
CA SER A 186 -10.99 -13.53 -17.68
C SER A 186 -9.69 -13.81 -18.45
N GLY A 187 -8.54 -13.33 -18.00
CA GLY A 187 -7.23 -13.65 -18.61
C GLY A 187 -6.61 -14.90 -18.02
N ASP A 188 -6.02 -15.74 -18.90
CA ASP A 188 -5.16 -16.83 -18.45
C ASP A 188 -3.82 -16.27 -18.01
N ARG A 189 -3.31 -16.71 -16.86
CA ARG A 189 -2.07 -16.19 -16.27
C ARG A 189 -1.25 -17.31 -15.66
N GLN A 190 0.07 -17.17 -15.77
CA GLN A 190 1.00 -17.93 -14.95
C GLN A 190 1.02 -17.36 -13.54
N ALA A 191 1.03 -18.25 -12.54
CA ALA A 191 1.05 -17.86 -11.15
C ALA A 191 1.94 -18.76 -10.31
N VAL A 192 2.52 -18.18 -9.27
CA VAL A 192 3.07 -18.89 -8.12
C VAL A 192 1.94 -19.11 -7.14
N MET A 193 1.67 -20.34 -6.79
CA MET A 193 0.56 -20.73 -5.95
C MET A 193 1.04 -21.19 -4.58
N MET A 194 0.43 -20.69 -3.52
CA MET A 194 0.56 -21.17 -2.14
C MET A 194 -0.74 -21.85 -1.73
N THR A 195 -0.65 -23.06 -1.18
CA THR A 195 -1.78 -23.81 -0.62
C THR A 195 -1.59 -24.03 0.87
N PHE A 196 -2.66 -23.94 1.63
CA PHE A 196 -2.67 -24.28 3.04
C PHE A 196 -4.10 -24.51 3.52
N THR A 197 -4.24 -25.35 4.54
CA THR A 197 -5.53 -25.55 5.23
C THR A 197 -5.53 -24.80 6.54
N VAL A 198 -6.57 -23.99 6.80
CA VAL A 198 -6.76 -23.24 8.03
C VAL A 198 -7.75 -23.99 8.93
N GLY A 199 -7.27 -24.44 10.06
CA GLY A 199 -8.10 -25.06 11.10
C GLY A 199 -8.94 -24.04 11.87
N PRO A 200 -9.91 -24.50 12.67
CA PRO A 200 -10.81 -23.60 13.45
C PRO A 200 -10.06 -22.65 14.39
N ASP A 201 -8.92 -23.06 14.92
CA ASP A 201 -8.08 -22.25 15.82
C ASP A 201 -7.04 -21.40 15.06
N GLY A 202 -7.12 -21.33 13.74
CA GLY A 202 -6.21 -20.57 12.87
C GLY A 202 -4.82 -21.21 12.74
N GLU A 203 -4.66 -22.48 13.04
CA GLU A 203 -3.45 -23.24 12.73
C GLU A 203 -3.40 -23.56 11.24
N MET A 204 -2.20 -23.53 10.68
CA MET A 204 -1.98 -23.80 9.26
C MET A 204 -1.48 -25.23 9.08
N LEU A 205 -2.17 -25.98 8.25
CA LEU A 205 -1.91 -27.39 7.94
C LEU A 205 -1.69 -27.56 6.43
N GLU A 206 -1.02 -28.66 6.02
CA GLU A 206 -0.90 -29.09 4.62
C GLU A 206 -0.39 -27.99 3.66
N GLU A 207 0.69 -27.33 4.08
CA GLU A 207 1.29 -26.23 3.28
C GLU A 207 2.00 -26.75 2.03
N GLY A 208 1.81 -26.04 0.93
CA GLY A 208 2.47 -26.32 -0.35
C GLY A 208 2.73 -25.08 -1.18
N VAL A 209 3.71 -25.16 -2.08
CA VAL A 209 3.99 -24.13 -3.09
C VAL A 209 4.22 -24.82 -4.43
N SER A 210 3.60 -24.29 -5.50
CA SER A 210 3.74 -24.80 -6.86
C SER A 210 3.61 -23.69 -7.90
N LEU A 211 3.82 -24.05 -9.17
CA LEU A 211 3.56 -23.18 -10.31
C LEU A 211 2.24 -23.60 -10.95
N ALA A 212 1.41 -22.65 -11.38
CA ALA A 212 0.10 -22.93 -11.92
C ALA A 212 -0.28 -21.99 -13.08
N LEU A 213 -1.22 -22.47 -13.92
CA LEU A 213 -2.03 -21.62 -14.77
C LEU A 213 -3.38 -21.37 -14.10
N VAL A 214 -3.77 -20.10 -14.03
CA VAL A 214 -4.98 -19.65 -13.33
C VAL A 214 -5.78 -18.69 -14.20
N ARG A 215 -7.06 -18.50 -13.83
CA ARG A 215 -7.94 -17.51 -14.47
C ARG A 215 -8.83 -16.85 -13.43
N ASN A 216 -8.66 -15.56 -13.23
CA ASN A 216 -9.53 -14.79 -12.35
C ASN A 216 -10.96 -14.77 -12.91
N ARG A 217 -11.94 -15.11 -12.07
CA ARG A 217 -13.37 -15.19 -12.41
C ARG A 217 -14.18 -14.02 -11.91
N ALA A 218 -13.67 -13.31 -10.90
CA ALA A 218 -14.34 -12.16 -10.32
C ALA A 218 -13.30 -11.18 -9.75
N GLN A 219 -13.21 -10.00 -10.34
CA GLN A 219 -12.41 -8.90 -9.83
C GLN A 219 -13.28 -7.99 -8.99
N LEU A 220 -13.08 -7.99 -7.66
CA LEU A 220 -13.91 -7.36 -6.67
C LEU A 220 -13.23 -6.14 -6.04
N ALA A 221 -14.04 -5.25 -5.41
CA ALA A 221 -13.56 -4.03 -4.78
C ALA A 221 -13.65 -4.06 -3.26
N TYR A 222 -12.58 -3.60 -2.55
CA TYR A 222 -12.59 -3.45 -1.09
C TYR A 222 -13.74 -2.61 -0.56
N SER A 223 -14.05 -1.51 -1.26
CA SER A 223 -15.12 -0.56 -0.91
C SER A 223 -16.51 -1.20 -0.88
N ARG A 224 -16.69 -2.31 -1.57
CA ARG A 224 -17.96 -3.02 -1.73
C ARG A 224 -18.02 -4.32 -0.94
N VAL A 225 -16.94 -5.12 -1.02
CA VAL A 225 -16.86 -6.41 -0.29
C VAL A 225 -16.79 -6.19 1.22
N GLY A 226 -16.09 -5.14 1.70
CA GLY A 226 -16.00 -4.85 3.13
C GLY A 226 -17.36 -4.66 3.79
N PRO A 227 -18.18 -3.69 3.37
CA PRO A 227 -19.53 -3.50 3.89
C PRO A 227 -20.43 -4.73 3.71
N TRP A 228 -20.30 -5.45 2.59
CA TRP A 228 -21.05 -6.68 2.35
C TRP A 228 -20.73 -7.76 3.40
N LEU A 229 -19.45 -8.00 3.70
CA LEU A 229 -19.02 -8.95 4.73
C LEU A 229 -19.49 -8.52 6.12
N GLU A 230 -19.47 -7.24 6.43
CA GLU A 230 -19.94 -6.69 7.71
C GLU A 230 -21.45 -6.87 7.88
N ASN A 231 -22.23 -6.61 6.84
CA ASN A 231 -23.69 -6.80 6.84
C ASN A 231 -24.07 -8.28 6.89
N THR A 232 -23.36 -9.14 6.17
CA THR A 232 -23.59 -10.59 6.15
C THR A 232 -23.30 -11.20 7.52
N ALA A 233 -22.26 -10.75 8.22
CA ALA A 233 -21.97 -11.13 9.59
C ALA A 233 -23.08 -10.68 10.57
N GLY A 234 -23.81 -9.60 10.25
CA GLY A 234 -25.00 -9.13 10.96
C GLY A 234 -26.29 -9.86 10.58
N GLY A 235 -26.24 -10.87 9.68
CA GLY A 235 -27.41 -11.66 9.26
C GLY A 235 -28.23 -11.06 8.11
N VAL A 236 -27.79 -9.96 7.52
CA VAL A 236 -28.41 -9.35 6.31
C VAL A 236 -27.65 -9.84 5.09
N VAL A 237 -28.28 -10.64 4.24
CA VAL A 237 -27.70 -11.10 2.97
C VAL A 237 -28.24 -10.20 1.84
N ASP A 238 -27.36 -9.41 1.23
CA ASP A 238 -27.65 -8.77 -0.04
C ASP A 238 -27.29 -9.75 -1.16
N ASP A 239 -28.30 -10.22 -1.91
CA ASP A 239 -28.14 -11.23 -2.96
C ASP A 239 -27.49 -10.67 -4.23
N ASP A 240 -27.24 -9.36 -4.35
CA ASP A 240 -26.63 -8.77 -5.53
C ASP A 240 -25.11 -8.69 -5.45
N VAL A 241 -24.45 -9.86 -5.48
CA VAL A 241 -22.98 -9.97 -5.51
C VAL A 241 -22.34 -9.43 -6.79
N THR A 242 -23.12 -9.15 -7.85
CA THR A 242 -22.59 -8.52 -9.06
C THR A 242 -22.21 -7.07 -8.81
N SER A 243 -22.82 -6.44 -7.80
CA SER A 243 -22.48 -5.11 -7.34
C SER A 243 -21.09 -5.02 -6.70
N LEU A 244 -20.51 -6.15 -6.26
CA LEU A 244 -19.19 -6.23 -5.60
C LEU A 244 -18.01 -6.07 -6.56
N ARG A 245 -18.23 -6.17 -7.89
CA ARG A 245 -17.18 -6.03 -8.90
C ARG A 245 -16.58 -4.62 -8.89
N SER A 246 -15.26 -4.53 -9.10
CA SER A 246 -14.53 -3.26 -9.19
C SER A 246 -14.95 -2.43 -10.40
N ASP A 247 -14.71 -1.14 -10.38
CA ASP A 247 -15.00 -0.26 -11.51
C ASP A 247 -14.11 -0.62 -12.71
N SER A 248 -12.84 -0.95 -12.49
CA SER A 248 -11.94 -1.40 -13.56
C SER A 248 -12.44 -2.68 -14.25
N ALA A 249 -13.03 -3.64 -13.51
CA ALA A 249 -13.64 -4.83 -14.09
C ALA A 249 -14.89 -4.52 -14.91
N ARG A 250 -15.69 -3.55 -14.48
CA ARG A 250 -16.92 -3.13 -15.18
C ARG A 250 -16.62 -2.38 -16.48
N GLU A 251 -15.54 -1.59 -16.50
CA GLU A 251 -15.12 -0.87 -17.71
C GLU A 251 -14.66 -1.80 -18.84
N HIS A 252 -14.11 -2.97 -18.49
CA HIS A 252 -13.61 -3.95 -19.47
C HIS A 252 -14.65 -4.98 -19.92
N ALA A 253 -15.78 -5.12 -19.21
CA ALA A 253 -16.85 -6.05 -19.55
C ALA A 253 -17.86 -5.40 -20.50
N ALA A 254 -17.75 -5.70 -21.77
CA ALA A 254 -18.70 -5.20 -22.79
C ALA A 254 -20.13 -5.80 -22.65
N ASP A 255 -20.31 -6.90 -21.91
CA ASP A 255 -21.58 -7.58 -21.68
C ASP A 255 -21.56 -8.35 -20.35
N GLU A 256 -22.44 -7.98 -19.40
CA GLU A 256 -22.58 -8.64 -18.10
C GLU A 256 -22.95 -10.13 -18.21
N SER A 257 -23.61 -10.54 -19.30
CA SER A 257 -23.97 -11.96 -19.53
C SER A 257 -22.78 -12.86 -19.83
N MET A 258 -21.65 -12.27 -20.22
CA MET A 258 -20.38 -12.97 -20.54
C MET A 258 -19.41 -13.02 -19.35
N THR A 259 -19.76 -12.45 -18.21
CA THR A 259 -18.89 -12.47 -17.04
C THR A 259 -18.80 -13.87 -16.43
N SER A 260 -17.63 -14.23 -15.90
CA SER A 260 -17.40 -15.52 -15.25
C SER A 260 -18.31 -15.73 -14.03
N VAL A 261 -18.73 -14.64 -13.35
CA VAL A 261 -19.70 -14.68 -12.24
C VAL A 261 -21.06 -15.17 -12.73
N GLY A 262 -21.50 -14.73 -13.92
CA GLY A 262 -22.73 -15.22 -14.55
C GLY A 262 -22.66 -16.70 -14.90
N ALA A 263 -21.50 -17.21 -15.31
CA ALA A 263 -21.30 -18.62 -15.67
C ALA A 263 -21.20 -19.58 -14.48
N LEU A 264 -20.62 -19.14 -13.34
CA LEU A 264 -20.45 -19.94 -12.11
C LEU A 264 -21.63 -19.85 -11.15
N GLY A 265 -22.47 -18.83 -11.31
CA GLY A 265 -23.60 -18.55 -10.43
C GLY A 265 -23.26 -17.66 -9.22
N LYS A 266 -24.25 -16.92 -8.76
CA LYS A 266 -24.08 -15.98 -7.63
C LYS A 266 -23.74 -16.70 -6.32
N ASP A 267 -24.35 -17.86 -6.07
CA ASP A 267 -24.15 -18.65 -4.86
C ASP A 267 -22.69 -19.06 -4.66
N TRP A 268 -22.00 -19.37 -5.77
CA TRP A 268 -20.56 -19.69 -5.73
C TRP A 268 -19.75 -18.54 -5.10
N LEU A 269 -19.93 -17.30 -5.55
CA LEU A 269 -19.15 -16.17 -5.05
C LEU A 269 -19.44 -15.87 -3.58
N VAL A 270 -20.71 -15.97 -3.17
CA VAL A 270 -21.13 -15.84 -1.77
C VAL A 270 -20.40 -16.86 -0.88
N GLU A 271 -20.39 -18.14 -1.29
CA GLU A 271 -19.71 -19.20 -0.55
C GLU A 271 -18.19 -18.99 -0.50
N GLN A 272 -17.56 -18.54 -1.62
CA GLN A 272 -16.14 -18.21 -1.65
C GLN A 272 -15.78 -17.13 -0.64
N LEU A 273 -16.48 -16.00 -0.68
CA LEU A 273 -16.21 -14.87 0.22
C LEU A 273 -16.42 -15.24 1.69
N LYS A 274 -17.45 -16.04 2.01
CA LYS A 274 -17.68 -16.52 3.39
C LYS A 274 -16.57 -17.45 3.89
N MET A 275 -16.12 -18.39 3.05
CA MET A 275 -15.04 -19.31 3.44
C MET A 275 -13.71 -18.60 3.58
N GLN A 276 -13.40 -17.68 2.66
CA GLN A 276 -12.18 -16.86 2.73
C GLN A 276 -12.17 -15.98 3.98
N ASP A 277 -13.30 -15.33 4.30
CA ASP A 277 -13.43 -14.50 5.50
C ASP A 277 -13.34 -15.32 6.79
N GLU A 278 -13.98 -16.49 6.86
CA GLU A 278 -13.87 -17.41 8.01
C GLU A 278 -12.40 -17.79 8.27
N ALA A 279 -11.69 -18.20 7.22
CA ALA A 279 -10.28 -18.57 7.34
C ALA A 279 -9.42 -17.38 7.74
N ALA A 280 -9.63 -16.21 7.16
CA ALA A 280 -8.91 -14.98 7.49
C ALA A 280 -9.13 -14.58 8.95
N GLN A 281 -10.37 -14.65 9.45
CA GLN A 281 -10.68 -14.35 10.85
C GLN A 281 -9.99 -15.34 11.81
N ALA A 282 -9.92 -16.63 11.48
CA ALA A 282 -9.23 -17.63 12.29
C ALA A 282 -7.71 -17.37 12.31
N LEU A 283 -7.10 -17.07 11.14
CA LEU A 283 -5.69 -16.68 11.03
C LEU A 283 -5.38 -15.42 11.83
N HIS A 284 -6.25 -14.41 11.73
CA HIS A 284 -6.14 -13.16 12.48
C HIS A 284 -6.14 -13.40 13.98
N ALA A 285 -7.16 -14.10 14.49
CA ALA A 285 -7.29 -14.42 15.91
C ALA A 285 -6.07 -15.18 16.45
N ALA A 286 -5.56 -16.15 15.68
CA ALA A 286 -4.36 -16.89 16.03
C ALA A 286 -3.11 -15.99 16.04
N ARG A 287 -2.98 -15.04 15.11
CA ARG A 287 -1.89 -14.07 15.06
C ARG A 287 -1.91 -13.12 16.25
N VAL A 288 -3.07 -12.55 16.57
CA VAL A 288 -3.27 -11.65 17.72
C VAL A 288 -2.96 -12.39 19.02
N LYS A 289 -3.43 -13.63 19.18
CA LYS A 289 -3.10 -14.47 20.34
C LYS A 289 -1.59 -14.71 20.51
N ARG A 290 -0.83 -14.76 19.40
CA ARG A 290 0.63 -14.83 19.42
C ARG A 290 1.32 -13.48 19.65
N GLY A 291 0.56 -12.38 19.70
CA GLY A 291 1.04 -11.02 19.93
C GLY A 291 1.31 -10.22 18.66
N ALA A 292 0.58 -10.48 17.59
CA ALA A 292 0.56 -9.55 16.45
C ALA A 292 0.00 -8.20 16.89
N LEU A 293 0.67 -7.11 16.48
CA LEU A 293 0.28 -5.76 16.85
C LEU A 293 -0.72 -5.18 15.85
N GLU A 294 -1.81 -4.64 16.36
CA GLU A 294 -2.82 -3.96 15.56
C GLU A 294 -2.65 -2.44 15.69
N PHE A 295 -2.24 -1.81 14.59
CA PHE A 295 -2.10 -0.36 14.53
C PHE A 295 -3.22 0.24 13.68
N HIS A 296 -4.19 0.85 14.33
CA HIS A 296 -5.21 1.65 13.66
C HIS A 296 -4.70 3.08 13.48
N LYS A 297 -4.33 3.41 12.25
CA LYS A 297 -3.84 4.76 11.91
C LYS A 297 -4.97 5.54 11.25
N SER A 298 -5.10 6.81 11.63
CA SER A 298 -5.81 7.77 10.82
C SER A 298 -4.86 8.29 9.74
N GLU A 299 -5.10 7.94 8.50
CA GLU A 299 -4.28 8.36 7.36
C GLU A 299 -5.09 9.24 6.43
N ALA A 300 -4.43 10.31 5.95
CA ALA A 300 -5.01 11.20 4.97
C ALA A 300 -5.04 10.52 3.59
N ASP A 301 -6.21 10.46 2.97
CA ASP A 301 -6.41 9.98 1.60
C ASP A 301 -6.80 11.16 0.70
N PRO A 302 -5.89 11.61 -0.20
CA PRO A 302 -6.17 12.73 -1.06
C PRO A 302 -7.18 12.36 -2.16
N VAL A 303 -8.21 13.18 -2.31
CA VAL A 303 -9.17 13.08 -3.42
C VAL A 303 -8.61 13.87 -4.60
N VAL A 304 -8.30 13.17 -5.68
CA VAL A 304 -7.73 13.75 -6.89
C VAL A 304 -8.74 13.67 -8.03
N VAL A 305 -9.03 14.80 -8.68
CA VAL A 305 -9.89 14.90 -9.86
C VAL A 305 -9.10 15.62 -10.96
N ASP A 306 -9.03 15.02 -12.15
CA ASP A 306 -8.30 15.56 -13.30
C ASP A 306 -6.84 15.99 -12.95
N GLY A 307 -6.14 15.17 -12.15
CA GLY A 307 -4.77 15.43 -11.72
C GLY A 307 -4.60 16.53 -10.68
N ARG A 308 -5.69 17.01 -10.10
CA ARG A 308 -5.69 18.05 -9.08
C ARG A 308 -6.23 17.51 -7.77
N VAL A 309 -5.50 17.76 -6.70
CA VAL A 309 -5.97 17.46 -5.35
C VAL A 309 -7.07 18.47 -5.00
N ILE A 310 -8.28 17.97 -4.75
CA ILE A 310 -9.45 18.80 -4.42
C ILE A 310 -9.83 18.76 -2.95
N SER A 311 -9.51 17.66 -2.26
CA SER A 311 -9.75 17.51 -0.82
C SER A 311 -8.89 16.39 -0.25
N VAL A 312 -9.00 16.19 1.06
CA VAL A 312 -8.38 15.07 1.77
C VAL A 312 -9.48 14.40 2.59
N SER A 313 -9.61 13.09 2.46
CA SER A 313 -10.48 12.25 3.27
C SER A 313 -9.66 11.41 4.25
N GLU A 314 -10.33 10.67 5.12
CA GLU A 314 -9.70 9.69 6.00
C GLU A 314 -9.78 8.32 5.34
N ALA A 315 -8.64 7.63 5.22
CA ALA A 315 -8.59 6.25 4.76
C ALA A 315 -9.18 5.32 5.84
N ILE A 316 -10.26 4.63 5.52
CA ILE A 316 -10.94 3.71 6.44
C ILE A 316 -10.58 2.27 6.04
N GLN A 317 -9.96 1.54 6.97
CA GLN A 317 -9.71 0.11 6.81
C GLN A 317 -11.01 -0.67 7.08
N ASN A 318 -11.35 -1.60 6.18
CA ASN A 318 -12.55 -2.42 6.27
C ASN A 318 -12.23 -3.92 6.34
N ARG A 319 -13.27 -4.75 6.55
CA ARG A 319 -13.14 -6.20 6.73
C ARG A 319 -12.51 -6.91 5.53
N ALA A 320 -12.78 -6.47 4.30
CA ALA A 320 -12.18 -7.07 3.10
C ALA A 320 -10.68 -6.79 2.99
N MET A 321 -10.22 -5.58 3.38
CA MET A 321 -8.79 -5.28 3.47
C MET A 321 -8.09 -6.15 4.50
N ASN A 322 -8.73 -6.38 5.66
CA ASN A 322 -8.20 -7.28 6.69
C ASN A 322 -8.13 -8.72 6.19
N LEU A 323 -9.16 -9.19 5.46
CA LEU A 323 -9.19 -10.52 4.86
C LEU A 323 -7.96 -10.74 3.98
N ILE A 324 -7.73 -9.86 3.01
CA ILE A 324 -6.58 -9.98 2.10
C ILE A 324 -5.25 -9.82 2.85
N GLU A 325 -5.15 -8.89 3.83
CA GLU A 325 -3.94 -8.77 4.67
C GLU A 325 -3.60 -10.10 5.36
N ASP A 326 -4.58 -10.77 5.99
CA ASP A 326 -4.34 -12.01 6.72
C ASP A 326 -3.95 -13.16 5.80
N LEU A 327 -4.59 -13.27 4.62
CA LEU A 327 -4.21 -14.27 3.61
C LEU A 327 -2.81 -14.01 3.06
N MET A 328 -2.44 -12.76 2.79
CA MET A 328 -1.09 -12.42 2.29
C MET A 328 -0.01 -12.65 3.35
N VAL A 329 -0.30 -12.40 4.63
CA VAL A 329 0.62 -12.74 5.73
C VAL A 329 0.83 -14.25 5.81
N ALA A 330 -0.25 -15.05 5.69
CA ALA A 330 -0.18 -16.51 5.68
C ALA A 330 0.63 -17.03 4.48
N ALA A 331 0.31 -16.58 3.26
CA ALA A 331 1.00 -16.96 2.03
C ALA A 331 2.51 -16.64 2.06
N ASN A 332 2.89 -15.45 2.53
CA ASN A 332 4.29 -15.08 2.73
C ASN A 332 5.02 -16.00 3.75
N GLY A 333 4.31 -16.46 4.79
CA GLY A 333 4.83 -17.44 5.72
C GLY A 333 5.03 -18.82 5.10
N VAL A 334 4.05 -19.29 4.31
CA VAL A 334 4.14 -20.56 3.56
C VAL A 334 5.35 -20.55 2.62
N MET A 335 5.52 -19.48 1.85
CA MET A 335 6.67 -19.32 0.96
C MET A 335 8.00 -19.39 1.71
N ALA A 336 8.13 -18.65 2.82
CA ALA A 336 9.36 -18.65 3.62
C ALA A 336 9.72 -20.06 4.11
N ARG A 337 8.73 -20.81 4.62
CA ARG A 337 8.93 -22.19 5.09
C ARG A 337 9.22 -23.17 3.96
N ALA A 338 8.58 -22.99 2.80
CA ALA A 338 8.81 -23.83 1.64
C ALA A 338 10.24 -23.70 1.11
N LEU A 339 10.76 -22.50 0.95
CA LEU A 339 12.14 -22.25 0.52
C LEU A 339 13.15 -22.84 1.52
N ARG A 340 12.92 -22.62 2.81
CA ARG A 340 13.75 -23.15 3.89
C ARG A 340 13.76 -24.69 3.88
N LYS A 341 12.59 -25.33 3.80
CA LYS A 341 12.44 -26.80 3.72
C LYS A 341 13.11 -27.35 2.46
N GLY A 342 13.07 -26.58 1.37
CA GLY A 342 13.75 -26.90 0.10
C GLY A 342 15.27 -26.67 0.12
N GLY A 343 15.86 -26.27 1.27
CA GLY A 343 17.30 -26.03 1.40
C GLY A 343 17.77 -24.79 0.62
N ARG A 344 16.91 -23.79 0.41
CA ARG A 344 17.22 -22.59 -0.37
C ARG A 344 17.42 -21.38 0.54
N SER A 345 18.52 -20.65 0.33
CA SER A 345 18.68 -19.29 0.86
C SER A 345 17.71 -18.34 0.17
N GLY A 346 17.21 -17.37 0.92
CA GLY A 346 16.26 -16.36 0.42
C GLY A 346 16.36 -15.05 1.17
N LEU A 347 15.43 -14.14 0.89
CA LEU A 347 15.27 -12.88 1.59
C LEU A 347 14.18 -13.00 2.66
N GLN A 348 14.48 -12.61 3.89
CA GLN A 348 13.51 -12.50 4.96
C GLN A 348 13.11 -11.03 5.16
N ARG A 349 11.82 -10.74 5.35
CA ARG A 349 11.34 -9.44 5.80
C ARG A 349 11.19 -9.45 7.31
N VAL A 350 12.01 -8.67 8.00
CA VAL A 350 12.10 -8.70 9.47
C VAL A 350 11.72 -7.37 10.10
N VAL A 351 11.08 -7.44 11.25
CA VAL A 351 11.05 -6.34 12.23
C VAL A 351 11.61 -6.91 13.50
N LYS A 352 12.80 -6.47 13.85
CA LYS A 352 13.51 -6.97 15.02
C LYS A 352 12.77 -6.64 16.32
N VAL A 353 13.09 -7.34 17.37
CA VAL A 353 12.68 -6.97 18.72
C VAL A 353 13.12 -5.53 19.00
N PRO A 354 12.23 -4.63 19.51
CA PRO A 354 12.56 -3.23 19.69
C PRO A 354 13.77 -2.99 20.58
N VAL A 355 14.83 -2.40 20.03
CA VAL A 355 16.05 -2.05 20.81
C VAL A 355 15.73 -1.02 21.88
N ARG A 356 14.75 -0.15 21.62
CA ARG A 356 14.32 0.89 22.55
C ARG A 356 13.05 0.49 23.31
N TRP A 357 12.96 -0.76 23.73
CA TRP A 357 11.86 -1.27 24.52
C TRP A 357 11.64 -0.52 25.83
N ASP A 358 12.73 -0.09 26.48
CA ASP A 358 12.72 0.77 27.68
C ASP A 358 11.87 2.04 27.47
N ARG A 359 11.91 2.63 26.29
CA ARG A 359 11.11 3.82 25.96
C ARG A 359 9.63 3.48 25.76
N ILE A 360 9.33 2.29 25.22
CA ILE A 360 7.94 1.80 25.10
C ILE A 360 7.38 1.53 26.51
N VAL A 361 8.17 0.94 27.40
CA VAL A 361 7.80 0.73 28.82
C VAL A 361 7.51 2.07 29.51
N ALA A 362 8.37 3.06 29.32
CA ALA A 362 8.19 4.40 29.89
C ALA A 362 6.90 5.05 29.35
N LEU A 363 6.67 4.97 28.03
CA LEU A 363 5.46 5.51 27.39
C LEU A 363 4.19 4.84 27.93
N ALA A 364 4.18 3.52 28.11
CA ALA A 364 3.05 2.81 28.71
C ALA A 364 2.78 3.22 30.16
N ALA A 365 3.87 3.47 30.92
CA ALA A 365 3.76 3.92 32.32
C ALA A 365 3.14 5.33 32.43
N GLU A 366 3.39 6.23 31.47
CA GLU A 366 2.72 7.55 31.38
C GLU A 366 1.20 7.42 31.25
N HIS A 367 0.74 6.31 30.65
CA HIS A 367 -0.68 5.95 30.51
C HIS A 367 -1.18 5.02 31.63
N GLY A 368 -0.41 4.85 32.72
CA GLY A 368 -0.80 4.03 33.87
C GLY A 368 -0.72 2.51 33.65
N ILE A 369 -0.07 2.05 32.57
CA ILE A 369 0.09 0.64 32.23
C ILE A 369 1.54 0.18 32.47
N THR A 370 1.70 -0.96 33.15
CA THR A 370 3.02 -1.55 33.40
C THR A 370 3.31 -2.64 32.38
N LEU A 371 4.31 -2.41 31.53
CA LEU A 371 4.87 -3.41 30.63
C LEU A 371 6.11 -4.07 31.27
N PRO A 372 6.40 -5.35 30.97
CA PRO A 372 7.60 -6.02 31.48
C PRO A 372 8.88 -5.42 30.90
N ALA A 373 10.01 -5.59 31.62
CA ALA A 373 11.31 -5.14 31.15
C ALA A 373 11.81 -5.91 29.90
N VAL A 374 11.36 -7.16 29.72
CA VAL A 374 11.63 -7.96 28.52
C VAL A 374 10.51 -7.72 27.50
N PRO A 375 10.84 -7.49 26.22
CA PRO A 375 9.84 -7.25 25.17
C PRO A 375 8.78 -8.35 25.12
N ASN A 376 7.51 -7.90 25.18
CA ASN A 376 6.34 -8.76 25.13
C ASN A 376 5.28 -8.14 24.20
N SER A 377 5.13 -8.70 23.01
CA SER A 377 4.23 -8.16 22.00
C SER A 377 2.74 -8.32 22.35
N VAL A 378 2.37 -9.37 23.10
CA VAL A 378 0.98 -9.57 23.57
C VAL A 378 0.59 -8.42 24.50
N MET A 379 1.40 -8.17 25.55
CA MET A 379 1.11 -7.08 26.48
C MET A 379 1.17 -5.69 25.83
N LEU A 380 2.03 -5.53 24.82
CA LEU A 380 2.07 -4.29 24.03
C LEU A 380 0.78 -4.11 23.20
N ASN A 381 0.28 -5.19 22.60
CA ASN A 381 -0.99 -5.14 21.88
C ASN A 381 -2.15 -4.83 22.80
N ASP A 382 -2.23 -5.48 23.97
CA ASP A 382 -3.25 -5.19 24.98
C ASP A 382 -3.23 -3.73 25.43
N PHE A 383 -2.03 -3.16 25.63
CA PHE A 383 -1.87 -1.75 25.94
C PHE A 383 -2.44 -0.85 24.84
N LEU A 384 -2.07 -1.11 23.57
CA LEU A 384 -2.55 -0.34 22.43
C LEU A 384 -4.08 -0.42 22.29
N GLU A 385 -4.67 -1.61 22.46
CA GLU A 385 -6.11 -1.78 22.39
C GLU A 385 -6.88 -1.08 23.52
N VAL A 386 -6.33 -1.08 24.73
CA VAL A 386 -6.89 -0.30 25.85
C VAL A 386 -6.88 1.19 25.53
N GLN A 387 -5.73 1.72 25.05
CA GLN A 387 -5.62 3.14 24.73
C GLN A 387 -6.54 3.55 23.58
N ARG A 388 -6.69 2.72 22.57
CA ARG A 388 -7.62 2.95 21.46
C ARG A 388 -9.06 3.15 21.93
N ARG A 389 -9.49 2.40 22.94
CA ARG A 389 -10.86 2.48 23.50
C ARG A 389 -11.03 3.66 24.46
N VAL A 390 -10.01 3.95 25.25
CA VAL A 390 -10.07 5.00 26.30
C VAL A 390 -9.85 6.39 25.72
N ASP A 391 -8.92 6.53 24.76
CA ASP A 391 -8.56 7.83 24.18
C ASP A 391 -8.33 7.72 22.66
N SER A 392 -9.40 7.57 21.92
CA SER A 392 -9.36 7.43 20.45
C SER A 392 -8.80 8.66 19.72
N VAL A 393 -8.80 9.83 20.37
CA VAL A 393 -8.29 11.08 19.76
C VAL A 393 -6.77 11.11 19.74
N HIS A 394 -6.11 10.70 20.83
CA HIS A 394 -4.64 10.69 20.93
C HIS A 394 -4.02 9.34 20.51
N TYR A 395 -4.83 8.29 20.37
CA TYR A 395 -4.37 6.97 19.98
C TYR A 395 -3.54 6.95 18.68
N PRO A 396 -3.89 7.67 17.58
CA PRO A 396 -3.07 7.69 16.37
C PRO A 396 -1.64 8.17 16.62
N ASP A 397 -1.45 9.16 17.50
CA ASP A 397 -0.12 9.71 17.83
C ASP A 397 0.67 8.72 18.68
N LEU A 398 0.01 8.06 19.65
CA LEU A 398 0.58 6.97 20.44
C LEU A 398 1.03 5.80 19.54
N ALA A 399 0.17 5.37 18.61
CA ALA A 399 0.49 4.31 17.67
C ALA A 399 1.73 4.65 16.82
N VAL A 400 1.81 5.87 16.31
CA VAL A 400 2.97 6.37 15.55
C VAL A 400 4.23 6.41 16.43
N ALA A 401 4.14 6.82 17.70
CA ALA A 401 5.26 6.84 18.63
C ALA A 401 5.80 5.42 18.87
N VAL A 402 4.93 4.45 19.14
CA VAL A 402 5.30 3.05 19.32
C VAL A 402 5.94 2.48 18.05
N ILE A 403 5.36 2.73 16.86
CA ILE A 403 5.93 2.29 15.58
C ILE A 403 7.35 2.83 15.37
N LYS A 404 7.60 4.10 15.69
CA LYS A 404 8.94 4.71 15.60
C LYS A 404 9.94 4.04 16.57
N LEU A 405 9.49 3.63 17.74
CA LEU A 405 10.32 2.95 18.74
C LEU A 405 10.59 1.48 18.40
N MET A 406 9.69 0.84 17.65
CA MET A 406 9.90 -0.52 17.14
C MET A 406 11.03 -0.61 16.11
N GLY A 407 11.29 0.46 15.40
CA GLY A 407 12.27 0.49 14.32
C GLY A 407 11.69 0.08 12.95
N PRO A 408 12.51 0.18 11.89
CA PRO A 408 12.09 -0.11 10.52
C PRO A 408 12.00 -1.61 10.27
N GLY A 409 11.13 -2.02 9.33
CA GLY A 409 11.24 -3.32 8.70
C GLY A 409 12.44 -3.35 7.75
N GLU A 410 13.16 -4.46 7.72
CA GLU A 410 14.37 -4.64 6.92
C GLU A 410 14.30 -5.96 6.13
N TYR A 411 15.02 -6.01 5.00
CA TYR A 411 15.32 -7.27 4.32
C TYR A 411 16.65 -7.82 4.85
N MET A 412 16.71 -9.12 5.05
CA MET A 412 17.92 -9.84 5.47
C MET A 412 18.06 -11.14 4.71
N LEU A 413 19.31 -11.60 4.49
CA LEU A 413 19.55 -12.96 4.06
C LEU A 413 19.02 -13.94 5.12
N MET A 414 18.35 -14.99 4.67
CA MET A 414 17.94 -16.15 5.46
C MET A 414 18.53 -17.41 4.82
N ARG A 415 19.37 -18.13 5.54
CA ARG A 415 19.83 -19.46 5.16
C ARG A 415 18.87 -20.52 5.69
N PRO A 416 18.84 -21.72 5.07
CA PRO A 416 17.96 -22.81 5.53
C PRO A 416 18.14 -23.17 7.00
N ASP A 417 19.38 -23.14 7.50
CA ASP A 417 19.75 -23.55 8.85
C ASP A 417 19.77 -22.40 9.87
N ASP A 418 19.57 -21.16 9.44
CA ASP A 418 19.53 -20.01 10.33
C ASP A 418 18.28 -20.05 11.22
N ASP A 419 18.38 -19.58 12.47
CA ASP A 419 17.20 -19.30 13.30
C ASP A 419 16.55 -17.99 12.81
N PRO A 420 15.27 -18.03 12.36
CA PRO A 420 14.65 -16.86 11.78
C PRO A 420 14.53 -15.71 12.76
N THR A 421 14.97 -14.51 12.36
CA THR A 421 14.80 -13.29 13.16
C THR A 421 13.32 -12.95 13.37
N GLY A 422 12.49 -13.24 12.35
CA GLY A 422 11.05 -13.03 12.39
C GLY A 422 10.62 -11.58 12.26
N HIS A 423 9.30 -11.39 12.31
CA HIS A 423 8.66 -10.08 12.22
C HIS A 423 7.88 -9.82 13.52
N PHE A 424 8.48 -9.05 14.45
CA PHE A 424 7.92 -8.79 15.78
C PHE A 424 6.49 -8.26 15.73
N GLY A 425 6.23 -7.26 14.88
CA GLY A 425 4.90 -6.64 14.77
C GLY A 425 3.82 -7.57 14.19
N LEU A 426 4.18 -8.63 13.44
CA LEU A 426 3.23 -9.61 12.90
C LEU A 426 3.15 -10.89 13.74
N ALA A 427 3.99 -11.02 14.77
CA ALA A 427 4.22 -12.27 15.50
C ALA A 427 4.48 -13.46 14.55
N ALA A 428 5.19 -13.21 13.44
CA ALA A 428 5.55 -14.18 12.43
C ALA A 428 7.02 -14.55 12.55
N ARG A 429 7.34 -15.84 12.72
CA ARG A 429 8.71 -16.33 12.83
C ARG A 429 9.37 -16.42 11.46
N ASP A 430 8.73 -17.13 10.54
CA ASP A 430 9.15 -17.24 9.13
C ASP A 430 8.32 -16.27 8.30
N TYR A 431 8.95 -15.28 7.68
CA TYR A 431 8.25 -14.27 6.91
C TYR A 431 9.13 -13.70 5.79
N THR A 432 8.68 -13.82 4.57
CA THR A 432 9.29 -13.20 3.39
C THR A 432 8.30 -12.28 2.70
N HIS A 433 8.74 -11.59 1.66
CA HIS A 433 7.86 -10.95 0.71
C HIS A 433 7.84 -11.78 -0.58
N SER A 434 6.65 -12.19 -1.01
CA SER A 434 6.42 -13.00 -2.22
C SER A 434 5.07 -12.75 -2.89
N THR A 435 4.28 -11.80 -2.37
CA THR A 435 2.88 -11.60 -2.75
C THR A 435 2.62 -10.34 -3.58
N ALA A 436 3.68 -9.62 -4.00
CA ALA A 436 3.54 -8.43 -4.85
C ALA A 436 4.73 -8.25 -5.81
N PRO A 437 5.01 -9.21 -6.70
CA PRO A 437 6.18 -9.19 -7.57
C PRO A 437 6.10 -8.14 -8.69
N ASN A 438 4.91 -7.67 -9.06
CA ASN A 438 4.74 -6.58 -10.01
C ASN A 438 5.27 -5.24 -9.48
N ARG A 439 5.35 -5.10 -8.16
CA ARG A 439 5.68 -3.83 -7.52
C ARG A 439 6.76 -3.90 -6.44
N ARG A 440 7.35 -5.06 -6.15
CA ARG A 440 8.48 -5.21 -5.20
C ARG A 440 9.53 -6.16 -5.75
N PHE A 441 10.76 -5.70 -5.91
CA PHE A 441 11.88 -6.49 -6.41
C PHE A 441 12.24 -7.71 -5.53
N PRO A 442 12.21 -7.63 -4.18
CA PRO A 442 12.44 -8.81 -3.35
C PRO A 442 11.46 -9.97 -3.59
N ASP A 443 10.22 -9.66 -3.97
CA ASP A 443 9.22 -10.68 -4.32
C ASP A 443 9.59 -11.39 -5.63
N LEU A 444 10.06 -10.64 -6.64
CA LEU A 444 10.57 -11.20 -7.89
C LEU A 444 11.81 -12.09 -7.63
N VAL A 445 12.73 -11.65 -6.76
CA VAL A 445 13.89 -12.46 -6.34
C VAL A 445 13.42 -13.76 -5.68
N THR A 446 12.42 -13.70 -4.79
CA THR A 446 11.83 -14.87 -4.12
C THR A 446 11.20 -15.84 -5.12
N GLN A 447 10.45 -15.35 -6.10
CA GLN A 447 9.87 -16.19 -7.16
C GLN A 447 10.95 -16.92 -7.97
N ARG A 448 12.05 -16.25 -8.34
CA ARG A 448 13.16 -16.90 -9.06
C ARG A 448 13.83 -18.01 -8.26
N VAL A 449 13.98 -17.84 -6.95
CA VAL A 449 14.49 -18.91 -6.09
C VAL A 449 13.53 -20.09 -6.06
N LEU A 450 12.21 -19.84 -6.03
CA LEU A 450 11.21 -20.89 -6.12
C LEU A 450 11.26 -21.61 -7.47
N HIS A 451 11.35 -20.89 -8.59
CA HIS A 451 11.46 -21.49 -9.94
C HIS A 451 12.64 -22.44 -10.02
N ALA A 452 13.82 -22.01 -9.60
CA ALA A 452 15.00 -22.87 -9.57
C ALA A 452 14.82 -24.09 -8.66
N MET A 453 14.09 -23.94 -7.55
CA MET A 453 13.77 -25.07 -6.66
C MET A 453 12.80 -26.04 -7.33
N ALA A 454 11.74 -25.55 -7.97
CA ALA A 454 10.70 -26.36 -8.63
C ALA A 454 11.26 -27.16 -9.82
N HIS A 455 12.24 -26.59 -10.54
CA HIS A 455 12.87 -27.25 -11.68
C HIS A 455 14.14 -28.05 -11.31
N GLY A 456 14.51 -28.11 -10.02
CA GLY A 456 15.72 -28.80 -9.58
C GLY A 456 17.02 -28.13 -10.04
N GLU A 457 16.97 -26.84 -10.35
CA GLU A 457 18.09 -26.04 -10.83
C GLU A 457 18.97 -25.49 -9.68
N PRO A 458 20.22 -25.11 -9.96
CA PRO A 458 21.04 -24.37 -9.01
C PRO A 458 20.38 -23.09 -8.52
N ALA A 459 20.72 -22.64 -7.30
CA ALA A 459 20.21 -21.37 -6.79
C ALA A 459 20.61 -20.20 -7.71
N PRO A 460 19.65 -19.35 -8.12
CA PRO A 460 19.92 -18.24 -9.06
C PRO A 460 20.74 -17.10 -8.42
N TYR A 461 20.84 -17.09 -7.10
CA TYR A 461 21.58 -16.11 -6.31
C TYR A 461 22.45 -16.81 -5.25
N SER A 462 23.69 -16.32 -5.09
CA SER A 462 24.53 -16.68 -3.96
C SER A 462 24.08 -15.92 -2.69
N ASP A 463 24.54 -16.37 -1.52
CA ASP A 463 24.32 -15.65 -0.25
C ASP A 463 24.87 -14.23 -0.30
N ALA A 464 25.97 -14.00 -1.02
CA ALA A 464 26.56 -12.68 -1.21
C ALA A 464 25.63 -11.78 -2.07
N ASP A 465 25.05 -12.33 -3.15
CA ASP A 465 24.08 -11.60 -3.98
C ASP A 465 22.84 -11.21 -3.17
N LEU A 466 22.25 -12.16 -2.42
CA LEU A 466 21.08 -11.91 -1.58
C LEU A 466 21.36 -10.87 -0.50
N THR A 467 22.56 -10.90 0.09
CA THR A 467 22.97 -9.89 1.08
C THR A 467 23.08 -8.50 0.45
N ALA A 468 23.65 -8.41 -0.76
CA ALA A 468 23.77 -7.15 -1.49
C ALA A 468 22.38 -6.60 -1.91
N ILE A 469 21.50 -7.47 -2.40
CA ILE A 469 20.11 -7.11 -2.74
C ILE A 469 19.37 -6.61 -1.49
N ALA A 470 19.48 -7.31 -0.37
CA ALA A 470 18.84 -6.88 0.89
C ALA A 470 19.30 -5.49 1.32
N ALA A 471 20.61 -5.23 1.29
CA ALA A 471 21.19 -3.93 1.64
C ALA A 471 20.67 -2.82 0.71
N HIS A 472 20.70 -3.06 -0.61
CA HIS A 472 20.23 -2.11 -1.61
C HIS A 472 18.72 -1.80 -1.42
N CYS A 473 17.87 -2.81 -1.26
CA CYS A 473 16.44 -2.62 -1.01
C CYS A 473 16.17 -1.86 0.29
N ASN A 474 16.95 -2.10 1.34
CA ASN A 474 16.81 -1.37 2.61
C ASN A 474 17.17 0.11 2.47
N ASP A 475 18.21 0.44 1.70
CA ASP A 475 18.62 1.82 1.49
C ASP A 475 17.64 2.57 0.57
N ALA A 476 17.16 1.91 -0.49
CA ALA A 476 16.09 2.42 -1.35
C ALA A 476 14.80 2.67 -0.54
N ASP A 477 14.35 1.73 0.29
CA ASP A 477 13.19 1.85 1.18
C ASP A 477 13.24 3.14 2.04
N LYS A 478 14.42 3.47 2.59
CA LYS A 478 14.60 4.69 3.40
C LYS A 478 14.43 5.96 2.57
N ALA A 479 15.01 5.99 1.36
CA ALA A 479 14.92 7.13 0.46
C ALA A 479 13.48 7.33 -0.03
N LEU A 480 12.82 6.25 -0.47
CA LEU A 480 11.45 6.28 -0.98
C LEU A 480 10.43 6.73 0.07
N ARG A 481 10.53 6.24 1.30
CA ARG A 481 9.69 6.72 2.41
C ARG A 481 9.87 8.21 2.72
N LYS A 482 11.06 8.76 2.46
CA LYS A 482 11.27 10.21 2.59
C LYS A 482 10.53 10.96 1.49
N ILE A 483 10.59 10.48 0.24
CA ILE A 483 9.87 11.06 -0.90
C ILE A 483 8.36 11.01 -0.65
N GLU A 484 7.81 9.84 -0.32
CA GLU A 484 6.38 9.66 -0.02
C GLU A 484 5.89 10.63 1.05
N ARG A 485 6.61 10.73 2.18
CA ARG A 485 6.26 11.67 3.25
C ARG A 485 6.31 13.14 2.81
N THR A 486 7.30 13.49 1.97
CA THR A 486 7.41 14.85 1.43
C THR A 486 6.26 15.13 0.50
N MET A 487 5.92 14.19 -0.38
CA MET A 487 4.79 14.32 -1.30
C MET A 487 3.45 14.40 -0.57
N GLN A 488 3.24 13.61 0.47
CA GLN A 488 2.03 13.72 1.31
C GLN A 488 1.87 15.12 1.91
N LYS A 489 2.95 15.72 2.40
CA LYS A 489 2.92 17.09 2.93
C LYS A 489 2.66 18.13 1.84
N ARG A 490 3.24 17.98 0.64
CA ARG A 490 2.98 18.86 -0.50
C ARG A 490 1.52 18.77 -0.96
N VAL A 491 1.00 17.55 -1.06
CA VAL A 491 -0.41 17.27 -1.40
C VAL A 491 -1.35 17.93 -0.39
N ALA A 492 -1.08 17.77 0.91
CA ALA A 492 -1.84 18.44 1.96
C ALA A 492 -1.76 19.98 1.85
N ALA A 493 -0.57 20.53 1.57
CA ALA A 493 -0.39 21.97 1.40
C ALA A 493 -1.17 22.52 0.20
N VAL A 494 -1.23 21.78 -0.91
CA VAL A 494 -2.05 22.14 -2.09
C VAL A 494 -3.54 22.05 -1.76
N ALA A 495 -4.00 20.95 -1.15
CA ALA A 495 -5.40 20.78 -0.77
C ALA A 495 -5.89 21.87 0.17
N MET A 496 -5.04 22.24 1.13
CA MET A 496 -5.40 23.23 2.17
C MET A 496 -5.28 24.68 1.71
N ALA A 497 -4.74 24.95 0.53
CA ALA A 497 -4.61 26.32 0.01
C ALA A 497 -5.95 27.06 -0.13
N SER A 498 -7.04 26.36 -0.41
CA SER A 498 -8.40 26.93 -0.49
C SER A 498 -9.03 27.19 0.87
N HIS A 499 -8.46 26.69 1.99
CA HIS A 499 -8.96 26.77 3.36
C HIS A 499 -8.20 27.84 4.20
N LEU A 500 -7.47 28.75 3.56
CA LEU A 500 -6.74 29.80 4.24
C LEU A 500 -7.69 30.66 5.08
N GLY A 501 -7.34 30.86 6.36
CA GLY A 501 -8.15 31.61 7.31
C GLY A 501 -9.17 30.78 8.09
N GLU A 502 -9.41 29.53 7.70
CA GLU A 502 -10.28 28.62 8.43
C GLU A 502 -9.65 28.12 9.74
N VAL A 503 -10.52 27.63 10.62
CA VAL A 503 -10.16 27.23 12.00
C VAL A 503 -10.43 25.75 12.18
N PHE A 504 -9.44 25.03 12.71
CA PHE A 504 -9.45 23.60 12.89
C PHE A 504 -9.19 23.20 14.34
N ALA A 505 -9.81 22.11 14.79
CA ALA A 505 -9.45 21.42 16.01
C ALA A 505 -8.24 20.51 15.75
N GLY A 506 -7.28 20.51 16.65
CA GLY A 506 -6.07 19.70 16.51
C GLY A 506 -5.47 19.27 17.84
N VAL A 507 -4.46 18.42 17.75
CA VAL A 507 -3.65 17.91 18.85
C VAL A 507 -2.19 18.25 18.59
N VAL A 508 -1.46 18.71 19.58
CA VAL A 508 -0.02 18.96 19.51
C VAL A 508 0.71 17.62 19.45
N THR A 509 1.42 17.36 18.34
CA THR A 509 2.14 16.11 18.07
C THR A 509 3.64 16.20 18.29
N GLY A 510 4.17 17.43 18.40
CA GLY A 510 5.58 17.68 18.62
C GLY A 510 5.83 19.06 19.15
N SER A 511 6.73 19.17 20.13
CA SER A 511 7.23 20.41 20.70
C SER A 511 8.76 20.31 20.84
N SER A 512 9.49 21.20 20.16
CA SER A 512 10.96 21.20 20.14
C SER A 512 11.49 22.58 19.79
N ASP A 513 12.81 22.77 19.87
CA ASP A 513 13.48 24.00 19.42
C ASP A 513 13.20 24.35 17.95
N LYS A 514 12.74 23.38 17.15
CA LYS A 514 12.36 23.59 15.74
C LYS A 514 10.94 24.11 15.56
N GLY A 515 10.14 24.15 16.64
CA GLY A 515 8.75 24.62 16.67
C GLY A 515 7.77 23.60 17.22
N VAL A 516 6.53 24.02 17.31
CA VAL A 516 5.38 23.22 17.74
C VAL A 516 4.62 22.75 16.51
N TYR A 517 4.29 21.47 16.47
CA TYR A 517 3.54 20.83 15.38
C TYR A 517 2.18 20.37 15.89
N VAL A 518 1.17 20.56 15.07
CA VAL A 518 -0.22 20.19 15.36
C VAL A 518 -0.75 19.31 14.25
N ARG A 519 -1.31 18.16 14.62
CA ARG A 519 -2.14 17.35 13.75
C ARG A 519 -3.59 17.82 13.85
N VAL A 520 -4.15 18.28 12.75
CA VAL A 520 -5.59 18.57 12.63
C VAL A 520 -6.36 17.24 12.68
N ILE A 521 -7.51 17.25 13.34
CA ILE A 521 -8.30 16.02 13.54
C ILE A 521 -9.06 15.67 12.26
N GLN A 522 -9.64 16.67 11.60
CA GLN A 522 -10.43 16.45 10.39
C GLN A 522 -10.37 17.66 9.45
N PRO A 523 -9.91 17.46 8.20
CA PRO A 523 -9.21 16.25 7.70
C PRO A 523 -7.85 16.06 8.38
N PRO A 524 -7.30 14.82 8.44
CA PRO A 524 -6.05 14.56 9.14
C PRO A 524 -4.84 15.07 8.35
N PHE A 525 -4.23 16.17 8.78
CA PHE A 525 -2.96 16.67 8.25
C PHE A 525 -2.16 17.38 9.33
N GLU A 526 -0.86 17.53 9.14
CA GLU A 526 0.05 18.12 10.12
C GLU A 526 0.62 19.44 9.61
N GLY A 527 0.69 20.43 10.50
CA GLY A 527 1.33 21.71 10.23
C GLY A 527 2.02 22.30 11.46
N ARG A 528 2.77 23.36 11.25
CA ARG A 528 3.53 24.04 12.29
C ARG A 528 2.75 25.23 12.85
N VAL A 529 2.73 25.40 14.16
CA VAL A 529 2.22 26.60 14.82
C VAL A 529 3.34 27.64 14.82
N ILE A 530 3.13 28.77 14.14
CA ILE A 530 4.10 29.87 14.03
C ILE A 530 3.67 31.12 14.83
N GLN A 531 2.47 31.11 15.37
CA GLN A 531 1.95 32.19 16.23
C GLN A 531 1.18 31.57 17.40
N GLY A 532 1.54 31.98 18.63
CA GLY A 532 0.89 31.52 19.85
C GLY A 532 1.28 30.11 20.31
N GLU A 533 2.46 29.64 19.91
CA GLU A 533 3.00 28.33 20.27
C GLU A 533 3.47 28.19 21.72
N GLN A 534 3.63 29.32 22.41
CA GLN A 534 4.16 29.34 23.78
C GLN A 534 3.25 28.61 24.76
N GLY A 535 3.84 27.73 25.57
CA GLY A 535 3.14 26.94 26.58
C GLY A 535 2.30 25.82 26.03
N LEU A 536 2.48 25.46 24.75
CA LEU A 536 1.92 24.22 24.16
C LEU A 536 2.87 23.05 24.39
N ASP A 537 2.31 21.94 24.86
CA ASP A 537 3.03 20.69 25.03
C ASP A 537 2.37 19.55 24.24
N VAL A 538 3.12 18.48 24.01
CA VAL A 538 2.64 17.31 23.27
C VAL A 538 1.41 16.72 23.98
N GLY A 539 0.35 16.46 23.19
CA GLY A 539 -0.93 15.97 23.70
C GLY A 539 -1.95 17.08 23.97
N ASP A 540 -1.58 18.37 23.95
CA ASP A 540 -2.53 19.44 24.13
C ASP A 540 -3.55 19.50 22.99
N ARG A 541 -4.84 19.59 23.34
CA ARG A 541 -5.91 19.92 22.40
C ARG A 541 -5.94 21.41 22.13
N VAL A 542 -5.84 21.77 20.86
CA VAL A 542 -5.75 23.16 20.43
C VAL A 542 -6.72 23.48 19.32
N THR A 543 -7.11 24.75 19.24
CA THR A 543 -7.78 25.29 18.07
C THR A 543 -6.77 26.14 17.31
N VAL A 544 -6.59 25.83 16.02
CA VAL A 544 -5.61 26.50 15.16
C VAL A 544 -6.28 27.10 13.94
N LYS A 545 -5.80 28.28 13.52
CA LYS A 545 -6.22 28.94 12.28
C LYS A 545 -5.14 28.74 11.22
N LEU A 546 -5.52 28.29 10.03
CA LEU A 546 -4.61 28.16 8.91
C LEU A 546 -4.21 29.54 8.39
N LEU A 547 -2.91 29.82 8.40
CA LEU A 547 -2.35 31.10 7.97
C LEU A 547 -1.76 31.05 6.57
N HIS A 548 -1.00 29.99 6.27
CA HIS A 548 -0.21 29.92 5.07
C HIS A 548 0.03 28.45 4.66
N THR A 549 0.15 28.20 3.35
CA THR A 549 0.62 26.93 2.79
C THR A 549 1.71 27.22 1.76
N ASP A 550 2.77 26.40 1.76
CA ASP A 550 3.85 26.43 0.78
C ASP A 550 4.10 25.02 0.25
N PRO A 551 3.46 24.63 -0.86
CA PRO A 551 3.63 23.29 -1.45
C PRO A 551 5.07 23.00 -1.84
N ALA A 552 5.85 23.98 -2.31
CA ALA A 552 7.23 23.78 -2.72
C ALA A 552 8.13 23.34 -1.55
N ARG A 553 7.89 23.93 -0.36
CA ARG A 553 8.61 23.60 0.87
C ARG A 553 7.92 22.53 1.72
N ALA A 554 6.74 22.11 1.32
CA ALA A 554 5.88 21.17 2.08
C ALA A 554 5.51 21.75 3.47
N PHE A 555 5.17 23.05 3.55
CA PHE A 555 4.83 23.75 4.79
C PHE A 555 3.34 24.07 4.86
N ILE A 556 2.80 23.90 6.06
CA ILE A 556 1.47 24.34 6.48
C ILE A 556 1.65 25.06 7.82
N ASP A 557 1.29 26.33 7.87
CA ASP A 557 1.54 27.19 9.03
C ASP A 557 0.22 27.63 9.69
N PHE A 558 0.19 27.52 11.01
CA PHE A 558 -0.96 27.84 11.85
C PHE A 558 -0.69 28.99 12.84
N ALA A 559 -1.78 29.63 13.27
CA ALA A 559 -1.84 30.39 14.52
C ALA A 559 -2.73 29.68 15.53
N LYS A 560 -2.32 29.61 16.79
CA LYS A 560 -3.20 29.20 17.89
C LYS A 560 -4.31 30.26 18.06
N VAL A 561 -5.56 29.83 18.07
CA VAL A 561 -6.71 30.66 18.39
C VAL A 561 -7.02 30.51 19.87
N GLY A 562 -7.02 31.63 20.61
CA GLY A 562 -7.44 31.59 22.01
C GLY A 562 -8.87 31.08 22.12
N MET A 563 -9.13 30.13 23.00
CA MET A 563 -10.50 29.73 23.31
C MET A 563 -11.22 31.01 23.84
N ARG A 564 -12.14 31.58 23.05
CA ARG A 564 -13.23 32.34 23.64
C ARG A 564 -14.02 31.33 24.47
N ALA A 565 -13.98 31.49 25.80
CA ALA A 565 -14.89 30.78 26.67
C ALA A 565 -16.30 31.00 26.12
N VAL A 566 -16.93 29.93 25.63
CA VAL A 566 -18.37 29.95 25.38
C VAL A 566 -18.98 30.04 26.77
N GLY A 567 -19.33 31.25 27.19
CA GLY A 567 -20.07 31.47 28.40
C GLY A 567 -21.37 30.64 28.33
N PRO A 568 -21.86 30.13 29.48
CA PRO A 568 -23.10 29.38 29.49
C PRO A 568 -24.19 30.27 28.87
N SER A 569 -24.88 29.76 27.85
CA SER A 569 -26.02 30.42 27.25
C SER A 569 -27.02 30.75 28.36
N ALA A 570 -27.27 32.03 28.55
CA ALA A 570 -28.30 32.50 29.47
C ALA A 570 -29.63 31.87 29.07
N GLY A 571 -30.11 30.97 29.92
CA GLY A 571 -31.42 30.36 29.74
C GLY A 571 -32.48 31.44 29.63
N ASN A 572 -33.30 31.36 28.60
CA ASN A 572 -34.54 32.12 28.45
C ASN A 572 -35.41 31.86 29.68
N ALA A 573 -35.47 32.81 30.59
CA ALA A 573 -36.52 32.88 31.59
C ALA A 573 -37.82 33.28 30.87
N SER A 574 -38.72 32.34 30.72
CA SER A 574 -40.13 32.63 30.40
C SER A 574 -40.78 33.47 31.53
N PRO A 575 -41.50 34.54 31.20
CA PRO A 575 -42.25 35.26 32.21
C PRO A 575 -43.45 34.44 32.66
N ALA A 576 -43.56 34.25 33.98
CA ALA A 576 -44.76 33.69 34.63
C ALA A 576 -45.94 34.65 34.39
N ALA A 577 -46.99 34.13 33.73
CA ALA A 577 -48.31 34.74 33.72
C ALA A 577 -49.00 34.44 35.03
N GLY A 578 -49.27 35.46 35.81
CA GLY A 578 -50.20 35.41 36.92
C GLY A 578 -51.64 35.40 36.39
N HIS A 579 -52.42 34.48 36.89
CA HIS A 579 -53.73 34.57 37.51
C HIS A 579 -54.18 33.17 37.86
#